data_2bafbcb9cf0972c451e9d4fedfc87d10
#
_entry.id   2bafbcb9cf0972c451e9d4fedfc87d10
#
_cell.length_a   1.000
_cell.length_b   1.000
_cell.length_c   1.000
_cell.angle_alpha   90.00
_cell.angle_beta   90.00
_cell.angle_gamma   90.00
#
_symmetry.space_group_name_H-M   'P 1'
#
loop_
_entity.id
_entity.type
_entity.pdbx_description
1 polymer ?
#
loop_
_entity_poly.entity_id
_entity_poly.type
_entity_poly.pdbx_seq_one_letter_code
_entity_poly.pdbx_strand_id
1 'polypeptide(L)'
;MALLLAVLLALGGCGSRQKVSEPPPIPVNAATWQQIDREIIDASLATTSSVNDYARRSMRVWKDRVQQYTESEFIPWFTGYWTQQWLTMKVAWYKMNSGDGSETPEKRLAQYLQEQYHERVLDPVAKEIDPEAIRDRAMELYIQLLGQQLQQIAQRYRAPPEQFNLHLTRIRAIGLGPPANNNASLHQLLFSKPLEQQPAYAALVKRLHSAVRAGTQRADIGLSSVAQQASEKLGATLAPRGIASAVAAAVGRAAGTVISLAATGIGVMTHNREQPAMIEQLRVILNVALNEEWRELMENRKTGAMAGVYYLSGEIEDSLLAAEGPEREPQPAAQVITLPAQ
;
A
#
# COMPACT_ATOMS: atom_id res chain seq x y z
N MET A 1 -67.16 -38.76 36.28
CA MET A 1 -66.33 -37.57 36.06
C MET A 1 -64.98 -37.62 36.82
N ALA A 2 -64.97 -38.21 38.01
CA ALA A 2 -63.67 -38.27 38.79
C ALA A 2 -62.60 -39.19 38.25
N LEU A 3 -62.94 -40.22 37.47
CA LEU A 3 -61.99 -41.22 36.92
C LEU A 3 -61.24 -40.70 35.65
N LEU A 4 -61.83 -39.75 34.93
CA LEU A 4 -61.25 -39.10 33.75
C LEU A 4 -60.13 -38.06 34.12
N LEU A 5 -60.26 -37.48 35.33
CA LEU A 5 -59.30 -36.48 35.81
C LEU A 5 -57.99 -37.13 36.32
N ALA A 6 -58.05 -38.37 36.80
CA ALA A 6 -56.89 -39.10 37.29
C ALA A 6 -55.98 -39.61 36.17
N VAL A 7 -56.47 -39.87 34.97
CA VAL A 7 -55.72 -40.36 33.82
C VAL A 7 -54.93 -39.21 33.14
N LEU A 8 -55.40 -37.99 33.22
CA LEU A 8 -54.70 -36.81 32.65
C LEU A 8 -53.49 -36.35 33.47
N LEU A 9 -53.40 -36.69 34.75
CA LEU A 9 -52.31 -36.36 35.63
C LEU A 9 -51.09 -37.36 35.51
N ALA A 10 -51.33 -38.57 34.98
CA ALA A 10 -50.29 -39.56 34.80
C ALA A 10 -49.43 -39.38 33.53
N LEU A 11 -49.81 -38.48 32.61
CA LEU A 11 -49.06 -38.20 31.34
C LEU A 11 -48.14 -36.98 31.47
N GLY A 12 -48.08 -36.30 32.60
CA GLY A 12 -47.14 -35.22 32.91
C GLY A 12 -45.78 -35.70 33.35
N GLY A 13 -45.27 -36.82 32.78
CA GLY A 13 -43.90 -37.29 33.04
C GLY A 13 -42.90 -36.26 32.51
N CYS A 14 -42.24 -35.54 33.41
CA CYS A 14 -41.07 -34.71 33.12
C CYS A 14 -40.00 -35.50 32.39
N GLY A 15 -40.02 -35.45 31.08
CA GLY A 15 -38.87 -35.76 30.26
C GLY A 15 -37.79 -34.73 30.51
N SER A 16 -37.04 -34.86 31.60
CA SER A 16 -35.75 -34.21 31.72
C SER A 16 -34.89 -34.73 30.57
N ARG A 17 -34.86 -33.97 29.44
CA ARG A 17 -33.82 -34.12 28.45
C ARG A 17 -32.49 -33.94 29.19
N GLN A 18 -31.88 -35.05 29.63
CA GLN A 18 -30.44 -35.04 29.92
C GLN A 18 -29.80 -34.45 28.67
N LYS A 19 -29.29 -33.22 28.78
CA LYS A 19 -28.28 -32.75 27.82
C LYS A 19 -27.17 -33.77 27.89
N VAL A 20 -27.09 -34.64 26.85
CA VAL A 20 -25.93 -35.47 26.63
C VAL A 20 -24.79 -34.48 26.61
N SER A 21 -24.00 -34.43 27.66
CA SER A 21 -22.78 -33.66 27.68
C SER A 21 -21.95 -34.21 26.56
N GLU A 22 -21.83 -33.44 25.51
CA GLU A 22 -20.93 -33.76 24.41
C GLU A 22 -19.53 -34.00 25.03
N PRO A 23 -18.87 -35.13 24.75
CA PRO A 23 -17.56 -35.40 25.35
C PRO A 23 -16.65 -34.19 25.06
N PRO A 24 -15.82 -33.80 26.06
CA PRO A 24 -14.94 -32.66 25.87
C PRO A 24 -14.13 -32.82 24.57
N PRO A 25 -14.00 -31.79 23.75
CA PRO A 25 -13.28 -31.88 22.50
C PRO A 25 -11.84 -32.38 22.75
N ILE A 26 -11.43 -33.39 22.00
CA ILE A 26 -10.08 -33.96 22.12
C ILE A 26 -9.06 -32.84 21.82
N PRO A 27 -8.12 -32.58 22.73
CA PRO A 27 -7.13 -31.52 22.51
C PRO A 27 -6.26 -31.86 21.30
N VAL A 28 -6.05 -30.89 20.41
CA VAL A 28 -5.14 -31.02 19.27
C VAL A 28 -3.71 -31.14 19.83
N ASN A 29 -2.95 -32.11 19.37
CA ASN A 29 -1.57 -32.34 19.85
C ASN A 29 -0.60 -31.29 19.31
N ALA A 30 0.56 -31.13 19.94
CA ALA A 30 1.58 -30.14 19.59
C ALA A 30 2.09 -30.28 18.15
N ALA A 31 2.30 -31.51 17.67
CA ALA A 31 2.78 -31.75 16.30
C ALA A 31 1.75 -31.31 15.25
N THR A 32 0.45 -31.48 15.54
CA THR A 32 -0.63 -30.99 14.68
C THR A 32 -0.67 -29.46 14.67
N TRP A 33 -0.44 -28.80 15.81
CA TRP A 33 -0.35 -27.33 15.85
C TRP A 33 0.81 -26.81 15.01
N GLN A 34 1.98 -27.42 15.07
CA GLN A 34 3.11 -27.06 14.22
C GLN A 34 2.80 -27.23 12.71
N GLN A 35 2.00 -28.24 12.33
CA GLN A 35 1.56 -28.39 10.95
C GLN A 35 0.57 -27.30 10.56
N ILE A 36 -0.38 -26.96 11.45
CA ILE A 36 -1.33 -25.87 11.25
C ILE A 36 -0.58 -24.55 11.08
N ASP A 37 0.42 -24.26 11.89
CA ASP A 37 1.22 -23.04 11.82
C ASP A 37 1.94 -22.90 10.47
N ARG A 38 2.55 -23.98 9.98
CA ARG A 38 3.15 -23.99 8.65
C ARG A 38 2.12 -23.75 7.54
N GLU A 39 0.94 -24.39 7.63
CA GLU A 39 -0.12 -24.15 6.65
C GLU A 39 -0.70 -22.72 6.75
N ILE A 40 -0.70 -22.10 7.92
CA ILE A 40 -1.07 -20.67 8.06
C ILE A 40 -0.06 -19.78 7.32
N ILE A 41 1.25 -20.04 7.45
CA ILE A 41 2.30 -19.32 6.72
C ILE A 41 2.11 -19.52 5.20
N ASP A 42 1.95 -20.75 4.74
CA ASP A 42 1.75 -21.06 3.33
C ASP A 42 0.48 -20.39 2.77
N ALA A 43 -0.61 -20.41 3.53
CA ALA A 43 -1.86 -19.73 3.18
C ALA A 43 -1.69 -18.21 3.10
N SER A 44 -0.94 -17.61 4.03
CA SER A 44 -0.59 -16.19 4.03
C SER A 44 0.20 -15.80 2.76
N LEU A 45 1.22 -16.57 2.41
CA LEU A 45 2.04 -16.34 1.21
C LEU A 45 1.23 -16.53 -0.08
N ALA A 46 0.41 -17.59 -0.18
CA ALA A 46 -0.47 -17.82 -1.32
C ALA A 46 -1.51 -16.70 -1.49
N THR A 47 -2.07 -16.24 -0.38
CA THR A 47 -3.00 -15.11 -0.36
C THR A 47 -2.32 -13.82 -0.81
N THR A 48 -1.09 -13.56 -0.35
CA THR A 48 -0.28 -12.42 -0.78
C THR A 48 -0.08 -12.42 -2.30
N SER A 49 0.22 -13.59 -2.89
CA SER A 49 0.34 -13.72 -4.34
C SER A 49 -0.97 -13.38 -5.07
N SER A 50 -2.09 -13.93 -4.60
CA SER A 50 -3.41 -13.68 -5.21
C SER A 50 -3.82 -12.21 -5.15
N VAL A 51 -3.52 -11.54 -4.03
CA VAL A 51 -3.79 -10.11 -3.85
C VAL A 51 -2.84 -9.25 -4.69
N ASN A 52 -1.60 -9.68 -4.88
CA ASN A 52 -0.67 -8.99 -5.79
C ASN A 52 -1.21 -8.98 -7.23
N ASP A 53 -1.80 -10.08 -7.68
CA ASP A 53 -2.44 -10.14 -9.00
C ASP A 53 -3.62 -9.16 -9.12
N TYR A 54 -4.43 -9.01 -8.05
CA TYR A 54 -5.48 -8.00 -7.99
C TYR A 54 -4.89 -6.58 -8.06
N ALA A 55 -3.93 -6.26 -7.19
CA ALA A 55 -3.30 -4.95 -7.14
C ALA A 55 -2.65 -4.59 -8.47
N ARG A 56 -1.94 -5.53 -9.09
CA ARG A 56 -1.30 -5.35 -10.41
C ARG A 56 -2.30 -5.07 -11.51
N ARG A 57 -3.44 -5.77 -11.53
CA ARG A 57 -4.51 -5.49 -12.52
C ARG A 57 -5.12 -4.11 -12.31
N SER A 58 -5.45 -3.75 -11.07
CA SER A 58 -6.05 -2.45 -10.74
C SER A 58 -5.10 -1.29 -11.03
N MET A 59 -3.83 -1.42 -10.65
CA MET A 59 -2.81 -0.41 -10.93
C MET A 59 -2.49 -0.29 -12.43
N ARG A 60 -2.68 -1.34 -13.22
CA ARG A 60 -2.58 -1.26 -14.69
C ARG A 60 -3.70 -0.40 -15.25
N VAL A 61 -4.94 -0.60 -14.80
CA VAL A 61 -6.08 0.22 -15.24
C VAL A 61 -5.86 1.69 -14.87
N TRP A 62 -5.36 1.97 -13.66
CA TRP A 62 -4.97 3.32 -13.28
C TRP A 62 -3.92 3.91 -14.23
N LYS A 63 -2.86 3.17 -14.52
CA LYS A 63 -1.80 3.60 -15.45
C LYS A 63 -2.35 3.90 -16.84
N ASP A 64 -3.21 3.03 -17.37
CA ASP A 64 -3.81 3.20 -18.69
C ASP A 64 -4.69 4.48 -18.72
N ARG A 65 -5.39 4.79 -17.61
CA ARG A 65 -6.15 6.02 -17.47
C ARG A 65 -5.26 7.27 -17.44
N VAL A 66 -4.18 7.23 -16.66
CA VAL A 66 -3.19 8.32 -16.63
C VAL A 66 -2.65 8.56 -18.04
N GLN A 67 -2.30 7.51 -18.76
CA GLN A 67 -1.84 7.62 -20.13
C GLN A 67 -2.90 8.22 -21.06
N GLN A 68 -4.16 7.80 -20.94
CA GLN A 68 -5.26 8.34 -21.73
C GLN A 68 -5.44 9.85 -21.51
N TYR A 69 -5.53 10.31 -20.26
CA TYR A 69 -5.67 11.73 -19.92
C TYR A 69 -4.43 12.53 -20.32
N THR A 70 -3.25 11.94 -20.22
CA THR A 70 -2.02 12.57 -20.73
C THR A 70 -2.12 12.87 -22.23
N GLU A 71 -2.58 11.91 -23.02
CA GLU A 71 -2.74 12.06 -24.48
C GLU A 71 -3.89 12.99 -24.86
N SER A 72 -5.03 12.93 -24.17
CA SER A 72 -6.22 13.69 -24.53
C SER A 72 -6.26 15.11 -23.98
N GLU A 73 -5.67 15.35 -22.81
CA GLU A 73 -5.79 16.63 -22.11
C GLU A 73 -4.46 17.38 -21.99
N PHE A 74 -3.41 16.71 -21.46
CA PHE A 74 -2.17 17.40 -21.14
C PHE A 74 -1.34 17.73 -22.38
N ILE A 75 -1.12 16.78 -23.29
CA ILE A 75 -0.31 16.99 -24.49
C ILE A 75 -0.92 18.07 -25.39
N PRO A 76 -2.23 18.04 -25.72
CA PRO A 76 -2.84 19.08 -26.53
C PRO A 76 -2.81 20.46 -25.87
N TRP A 77 -3.06 20.53 -24.56
CA TRP A 77 -2.94 21.76 -23.80
C TRP A 77 -1.52 22.32 -23.86
N PHE A 78 -0.51 21.48 -23.55
CA PHE A 78 0.89 21.89 -23.51
C PHE A 78 1.40 22.35 -24.87
N THR A 79 1.02 21.66 -25.96
CA THR A 79 1.48 21.97 -27.33
C THR A 79 0.64 23.04 -28.00
N GLY A 80 -0.42 23.51 -27.36
CA GLY A 80 -1.29 24.55 -27.89
C GLY A 80 -0.58 25.89 -28.03
N TYR A 81 -0.86 26.60 -29.10
CA TYR A 81 -0.24 27.90 -29.44
C TYR A 81 -0.29 28.90 -28.27
N TRP A 82 -1.47 29.11 -27.70
CA TRP A 82 -1.65 30.07 -26.61
C TRP A 82 -0.92 29.66 -25.35
N THR A 83 -0.88 28.38 -25.04
CA THR A 83 -0.12 27.85 -23.88
C THR A 83 1.36 28.11 -24.05
N GLN A 84 1.93 27.85 -25.22
CA GLN A 84 3.33 28.11 -25.52
C GLN A 84 3.69 29.60 -25.41
N GLN A 85 2.85 30.49 -25.94
CA GLN A 85 3.04 31.92 -25.76
C GLN A 85 2.98 32.37 -24.31
N TRP A 86 2.01 31.86 -23.58
CA TRP A 86 1.86 32.18 -22.16
C TRP A 86 3.01 31.64 -21.30
N LEU A 87 3.49 30.43 -21.55
CA LEU A 87 4.67 29.85 -20.88
C LEU A 87 5.93 30.66 -21.15
N THR A 88 6.10 31.16 -22.36
CA THR A 88 7.22 32.05 -22.71
C THR A 88 7.18 33.36 -21.92
N MET A 89 6.01 33.98 -21.80
CA MET A 89 5.84 35.17 -20.96
C MET A 89 6.08 34.88 -19.48
N LYS A 90 5.63 33.71 -18.98
CA LYS A 90 5.83 33.31 -17.59
C LYS A 90 7.30 33.09 -17.27
N VAL A 91 8.07 32.47 -18.15
CA VAL A 91 9.54 32.33 -18.01
C VAL A 91 10.24 33.68 -17.98
N ALA A 92 9.84 34.60 -18.89
CA ALA A 92 10.40 35.95 -18.91
C ALA A 92 10.12 36.69 -17.58
N TRP A 93 8.89 36.58 -17.08
CA TRP A 93 8.49 37.18 -15.81
C TRP A 93 9.25 36.57 -14.62
N TYR A 94 9.45 35.25 -14.58
CA TYR A 94 10.24 34.57 -13.55
C TYR A 94 11.70 35.07 -13.55
N LYS A 95 12.31 35.26 -14.74
CA LYS A 95 13.66 35.82 -14.86
C LYS A 95 13.76 37.26 -14.35
N MET A 96 12.77 38.09 -14.64
CA MET A 96 12.76 39.48 -14.17
C MET A 96 12.59 39.58 -12.63
N ASN A 97 11.87 38.62 -12.03
CA ASN A 97 11.59 38.59 -10.60
C ASN A 97 12.52 37.66 -9.80
N SER A 98 13.60 37.15 -10.38
CA SER A 98 14.60 36.34 -9.67
C SER A 98 15.57 37.27 -8.94
N GLY A 99 15.30 37.56 -7.65
CA GLY A 99 16.24 38.21 -6.73
C GLY A 99 17.17 37.18 -6.09
N ASP A 100 18.27 37.67 -5.46
CA ASP A 100 19.20 36.83 -4.68
C ASP A 100 18.43 35.99 -3.63
N GLY A 101 18.55 34.65 -3.72
CA GLY A 101 17.86 33.70 -2.82
C GLY A 101 16.49 33.20 -3.29
N SER A 102 15.99 33.66 -4.44
CA SER A 102 14.73 33.12 -5.01
C SER A 102 14.98 31.83 -5.80
N GLU A 103 13.92 30.98 -5.88
CA GLU A 103 13.97 29.78 -6.72
C GLU A 103 14.22 30.12 -8.19
N THR A 104 14.97 29.26 -8.88
CA THR A 104 15.31 29.48 -10.29
C THR A 104 14.03 29.49 -11.16
N PRO A 105 14.01 30.26 -12.25
CA PRO A 105 12.89 30.31 -13.19
C PRO A 105 12.46 28.92 -13.69
N GLU A 106 13.44 28.03 -13.89
CA GLU A 106 13.21 26.66 -14.33
C GLU A 106 12.46 25.86 -13.28
N LYS A 107 12.84 25.99 -12.01
CA LYS A 107 12.17 25.29 -10.90
C LYS A 107 10.71 25.78 -10.74
N ARG A 108 10.48 27.09 -10.83
CA ARG A 108 9.13 27.66 -10.79
C ARG A 108 8.26 27.21 -11.98
N LEU A 109 8.87 27.09 -13.17
CA LEU A 109 8.17 26.57 -14.34
C LEU A 109 7.84 25.10 -14.16
N ALA A 110 8.78 24.30 -13.64
CA ALA A 110 8.57 22.89 -13.35
C ALA A 110 7.41 22.68 -12.36
N GLN A 111 7.38 23.43 -11.27
CA GLN A 111 6.26 23.41 -10.32
C GLN A 111 4.92 23.73 -10.98
N TYR A 112 4.88 24.78 -11.79
CA TYR A 112 3.66 25.14 -12.50
C TYR A 112 3.18 24.05 -13.47
N LEU A 113 4.09 23.44 -14.25
CA LEU A 113 3.73 22.35 -15.16
C LEU A 113 3.29 21.10 -14.38
N GLN A 114 3.88 20.86 -13.23
CA GLN A 114 3.46 19.81 -12.31
C GLN A 114 2.02 20.03 -11.80
N GLU A 115 1.70 21.25 -11.36
CA GLU A 115 0.33 21.61 -10.97
C GLU A 115 -0.65 21.38 -12.11
N GLN A 116 -0.29 21.78 -13.33
CA GLN A 116 -1.13 21.61 -14.52
C GLN A 116 -1.31 20.14 -14.91
N TYR A 117 -0.27 19.31 -14.73
CA TYR A 117 -0.39 17.88 -14.95
C TYR A 117 -1.28 17.23 -13.89
N HIS A 118 -1.13 17.63 -12.65
CA HIS A 118 -1.97 17.16 -11.55
C HIS A 118 -3.45 17.49 -11.80
N GLU A 119 -3.76 18.74 -12.09
CA GLU A 119 -5.13 19.22 -12.32
C GLU A 119 -5.81 18.55 -13.54
N ARG A 120 -5.07 18.33 -14.63
CA ARG A 120 -5.62 17.84 -15.91
C ARG A 120 -5.60 16.33 -16.04
N VAL A 121 -4.67 15.65 -15.35
CA VAL A 121 -4.47 14.21 -15.52
C VAL A 121 -4.72 13.47 -14.19
N LEU A 122 -3.96 13.80 -13.15
CA LEU A 122 -3.98 12.98 -11.94
C LEU A 122 -5.26 13.13 -11.12
N ASP A 123 -5.78 14.35 -10.95
CA ASP A 123 -7.02 14.60 -10.21
C ASP A 123 -8.25 13.98 -10.88
N PRO A 124 -8.45 14.09 -12.22
CA PRO A 124 -9.54 13.38 -12.89
C PRO A 124 -9.42 11.87 -12.76
N VAL A 125 -8.21 11.32 -12.93
CA VAL A 125 -7.98 9.87 -12.80
C VAL A 125 -8.21 9.40 -11.36
N ALA A 126 -7.78 10.15 -10.35
CA ALA A 126 -7.98 9.80 -8.94
C ALA A 126 -9.48 9.73 -8.55
N LYS A 127 -10.34 10.52 -9.21
CA LYS A 127 -11.79 10.43 -9.03
C LYS A 127 -12.40 9.15 -9.59
N GLU A 128 -11.78 8.56 -10.61
CA GLU A 128 -12.21 7.31 -11.21
C GLU A 128 -11.53 6.10 -10.54
N ILE A 129 -10.23 6.19 -10.34
CA ILE A 129 -9.39 5.10 -9.80
C ILE A 129 -8.33 5.72 -8.90
N ASP A 130 -8.50 5.53 -7.58
CA ASP A 130 -7.58 6.03 -6.57
C ASP A 130 -6.58 4.94 -6.16
N PRO A 131 -5.26 5.15 -6.32
CA PRO A 131 -4.23 4.23 -5.85
C PRO A 131 -4.26 3.97 -4.34
N GLU A 132 -4.69 4.95 -3.52
CA GLU A 132 -4.86 4.74 -2.08
C GLU A 132 -6.00 3.76 -1.82
N ALA A 133 -7.13 3.91 -2.51
CA ALA A 133 -8.25 2.97 -2.41
C ALA A 133 -7.88 1.55 -2.90
N ILE A 134 -7.02 1.43 -3.93
CA ILE A 134 -6.50 0.13 -4.37
C ILE A 134 -5.69 -0.54 -3.25
N ARG A 135 -4.85 0.21 -2.54
CA ARG A 135 -4.03 -0.26 -1.42
C ARG A 135 -4.89 -0.75 -0.26
N ASP A 136 -5.88 0.05 0.13
CA ASP A 136 -6.79 -0.30 1.22
C ASP A 136 -7.60 -1.55 0.86
N ARG A 137 -8.11 -1.62 -0.36
CA ARG A 137 -8.83 -2.79 -0.85
C ARG A 137 -7.97 -4.03 -0.95
N ALA A 138 -6.68 -3.91 -1.25
CA ALA A 138 -5.74 -5.02 -1.24
C ALA A 138 -5.58 -5.62 0.17
N MET A 139 -5.47 -4.77 1.20
CA MET A 139 -5.43 -5.24 2.59
C MET A 139 -6.72 -5.94 3.02
N GLU A 140 -7.87 -5.36 2.72
CA GLU A 140 -9.17 -5.97 3.01
C GLU A 140 -9.32 -7.35 2.33
N LEU A 141 -8.97 -7.42 1.04
CA LEU A 141 -9.02 -8.65 0.27
C LEU A 141 -8.09 -9.72 0.85
N TYR A 142 -6.87 -9.32 1.28
CA TYR A 142 -5.94 -10.22 1.95
C TYR A 142 -6.56 -10.81 3.22
N ILE A 143 -7.10 -9.97 4.09
CA ILE A 143 -7.73 -10.41 5.34
C ILE A 143 -8.90 -11.34 5.07
N GLN A 144 -9.74 -11.01 4.08
CA GLN A 144 -10.88 -11.83 3.70
C GLN A 144 -10.46 -13.21 3.17
N LEU A 145 -9.53 -13.23 2.22
CA LEU A 145 -9.07 -14.49 1.61
C LEU A 145 -8.30 -15.36 2.62
N LEU A 146 -7.43 -14.75 3.43
CA LEU A 146 -6.74 -15.47 4.49
C LEU A 146 -7.72 -16.09 5.49
N GLY A 147 -8.75 -15.34 5.91
CA GLY A 147 -9.79 -15.87 6.79
C GLY A 147 -10.50 -17.09 6.20
N GLN A 148 -10.78 -17.11 4.90
CA GLN A 148 -11.35 -18.28 4.22
C GLN A 148 -10.39 -19.47 4.21
N GLN A 149 -9.10 -19.24 3.95
CA GLN A 149 -8.08 -20.31 3.99
C GLN A 149 -7.93 -20.90 5.40
N LEU A 150 -7.93 -20.06 6.43
CA LEU A 150 -7.82 -20.51 7.82
C LEU A 150 -9.02 -21.35 8.26
N GLN A 151 -10.21 -21.03 7.80
CA GLN A 151 -11.40 -21.87 8.03
C GLN A 151 -11.24 -23.27 7.37
N GLN A 152 -10.68 -23.32 6.16
CA GLN A 152 -10.40 -24.61 5.48
C GLN A 152 -9.33 -25.41 6.22
N ILE A 153 -8.29 -24.77 6.74
CA ILE A 153 -7.25 -25.40 7.55
C ILE A 153 -7.88 -25.99 8.82
N ALA A 154 -8.68 -25.21 9.56
CA ALA A 154 -9.37 -25.70 10.75
C ALA A 154 -10.24 -26.95 10.48
N GLN A 155 -10.97 -26.95 9.37
CA GLN A 155 -11.78 -28.11 8.94
C GLN A 155 -10.91 -29.32 8.57
N ARG A 156 -9.83 -29.14 7.83
CA ARG A 156 -8.91 -30.20 7.42
C ARG A 156 -8.30 -30.95 8.60
N TYR A 157 -7.88 -30.20 9.62
CA TYR A 157 -7.30 -30.75 10.83
C TYR A 157 -8.35 -31.14 11.90
N ARG A 158 -9.64 -30.91 11.61
CA ARG A 158 -10.75 -31.11 12.56
C ARG A 158 -10.47 -30.41 13.91
N ALA A 159 -9.82 -29.24 13.87
CA ALA A 159 -9.52 -28.48 15.04
C ALA A 159 -10.82 -27.91 15.63
N PRO A 160 -11.11 -28.12 16.93
CA PRO A 160 -12.30 -27.55 17.57
C PRO A 160 -12.26 -26.01 17.43
N PRO A 161 -13.37 -25.36 17.05
CA PRO A 161 -13.41 -23.92 16.78
C PRO A 161 -12.86 -23.08 17.93
N GLU A 162 -13.16 -23.44 19.17
CA GLU A 162 -12.68 -22.73 20.35
C GLU A 162 -11.16 -22.80 20.50
N GLN A 163 -10.58 -23.99 20.31
CA GLN A 163 -9.14 -24.18 20.38
C GLN A 163 -8.43 -23.46 19.22
N PHE A 164 -8.98 -23.53 18.03
CA PHE A 164 -8.45 -22.85 16.87
C PHE A 164 -8.50 -21.32 17.05
N ASN A 165 -9.62 -20.77 17.47
CA ASN A 165 -9.74 -19.34 17.77
C ASN A 165 -8.77 -18.88 18.86
N LEU A 166 -8.63 -19.69 19.95
CA LEU A 166 -7.65 -19.42 21.00
C LEU A 166 -6.21 -19.43 20.43
N HIS A 167 -5.89 -20.36 19.53
CA HIS A 167 -4.59 -20.41 18.86
C HIS A 167 -4.34 -19.13 18.04
N LEU A 168 -5.33 -18.68 17.23
CA LEU A 168 -5.22 -17.44 16.47
C LEU A 168 -5.07 -16.18 17.33
N THR A 169 -5.50 -16.18 18.61
CA THR A 169 -5.26 -15.05 19.53
C THR A 169 -3.79 -14.89 19.92
N ARG A 170 -2.98 -15.92 19.79
CA ARG A 170 -1.55 -15.91 20.12
C ARG A 170 -0.68 -15.44 18.95
N ILE A 171 -1.22 -15.47 17.73
CA ILE A 171 -0.52 -15.05 16.53
C ILE A 171 -0.71 -13.54 16.37
N ARG A 172 0.40 -12.80 16.37
CA ARG A 172 0.38 -11.36 16.12
C ARG A 172 0.20 -11.09 14.62
N ALA A 173 -0.76 -10.25 14.29
CA ALA A 173 -1.00 -9.82 12.92
C ALA A 173 -0.71 -8.33 12.70
N ILE A 174 -0.80 -7.52 13.76
CA ILE A 174 -0.40 -6.11 13.75
C ILE A 174 0.42 -5.84 15.02
N GLY A 175 1.63 -5.31 14.86
CA GLY A 175 2.54 -4.98 15.93
C GLY A 175 3.19 -3.62 15.76
N LEU A 176 2.42 -2.54 15.95
CA LEU A 176 2.90 -1.16 15.78
C LEU A 176 3.58 -0.57 17.03
N GLY A 177 3.62 -1.34 18.10
CA GLY A 177 4.16 -0.89 19.39
C GLY A 177 3.15 -0.10 20.24
N PRO A 178 3.60 0.63 21.26
CA PRO A 178 2.72 1.38 22.17
C PRO A 178 1.90 2.47 21.42
N PRO A 179 0.67 2.71 21.88
CA PRO A 179 -0.08 2.04 22.93
C PRO A 179 -0.60 0.66 22.52
N ALA A 180 -1.04 -0.16 23.50
CA ALA A 180 -1.44 -1.55 23.26
C ALA A 180 -2.56 -1.72 22.22
N ASN A 181 -3.43 -0.72 22.06
CA ASN A 181 -4.50 -0.74 21.06
C ASN A 181 -3.99 -0.62 19.60
N ASN A 182 -2.70 -0.36 19.40
CA ASN A 182 -2.04 -0.40 18.09
C ASN A 182 -1.60 -1.81 17.70
N ASN A 183 -1.87 -2.82 18.54
CA ASN A 183 -1.53 -4.20 18.28
C ASN A 183 -2.80 -5.03 18.15
N ALA A 184 -2.78 -6.03 17.27
CA ALA A 184 -3.88 -6.96 17.10
C ALA A 184 -3.35 -8.38 16.83
N SER A 185 -4.06 -9.37 17.39
CA SER A 185 -3.87 -10.77 17.02
C SER A 185 -4.54 -11.08 15.68
N LEU A 186 -4.15 -12.21 15.09
CA LEU A 186 -4.78 -12.71 13.87
C LEU A 186 -6.29 -12.95 14.06
N HIS A 187 -6.70 -13.48 15.22
CA HIS A 187 -8.11 -13.61 15.56
C HIS A 187 -8.85 -12.27 15.53
N GLN A 188 -8.30 -11.23 16.18
CA GLN A 188 -8.92 -9.91 16.18
C GLN A 188 -9.01 -9.31 14.78
N LEU A 189 -7.97 -9.48 13.95
CA LEU A 189 -7.96 -8.99 12.58
C LEU A 189 -9.06 -9.64 11.72
N LEU A 190 -9.30 -10.94 11.90
CA LEU A 190 -10.24 -11.70 11.08
C LEU A 190 -11.69 -11.55 11.52
N PHE A 191 -11.94 -11.41 12.82
CA PHE A 191 -13.30 -11.49 13.39
C PHE A 191 -13.86 -10.16 13.91
N SER A 192 -13.03 -9.10 14.04
CA SER A 192 -13.55 -7.76 14.36
C SER A 192 -14.22 -7.14 13.14
N LYS A 193 -15.52 -6.92 13.21
CA LYS A 193 -16.27 -6.27 12.13
C LYS A 193 -17.11 -5.12 12.69
N PRO A 194 -17.13 -3.97 12.03
CA PRO A 194 -16.38 -3.65 10.80
C PRO A 194 -14.88 -3.46 11.08
N LEU A 195 -14.06 -3.85 10.08
CA LEU A 195 -12.60 -3.86 10.19
C LEU A 195 -12.01 -2.46 10.44
N GLU A 196 -12.62 -1.44 9.85
CA GLU A 196 -12.18 -0.04 9.95
C GLU A 196 -12.31 0.52 11.37
N GLN A 197 -13.20 -0.06 12.19
CA GLN A 197 -13.38 0.33 13.60
C GLN A 197 -12.37 -0.36 14.53
N GLN A 198 -11.61 -1.33 14.02
CA GLN A 198 -10.58 -2.00 14.81
C GLN A 198 -9.37 -1.06 14.97
N PRO A 199 -9.01 -0.66 16.22
CA PRO A 199 -8.04 0.41 16.44
C PRO A 199 -6.66 0.14 15.83
N ALA A 200 -6.15 -1.09 15.93
CA ALA A 200 -4.86 -1.46 15.36
C ALA A 200 -4.86 -1.41 13.83
N TYR A 201 -5.95 -1.83 13.18
CA TYR A 201 -6.09 -1.73 11.74
C TYR A 201 -6.15 -0.27 11.27
N ALA A 202 -6.95 0.56 11.94
CA ALA A 202 -7.02 1.99 11.65
C ALA A 202 -5.66 2.69 11.85
N ALA A 203 -4.90 2.30 12.90
CA ALA A 203 -3.56 2.80 13.12
C ALA A 203 -2.57 2.37 12.01
N LEU A 204 -2.68 1.12 11.53
CA LEU A 204 -1.88 0.62 10.41
C LEU A 204 -2.17 1.39 9.13
N VAL A 205 -3.44 1.55 8.74
CA VAL A 205 -3.86 2.34 7.57
C VAL A 205 -3.32 3.76 7.67
N LYS A 206 -3.52 4.43 8.80
CA LYS A 206 -3.00 5.79 9.05
C LYS A 206 -1.47 5.85 8.90
N ARG A 207 -0.74 4.86 9.42
CA ARG A 207 0.72 4.79 9.29
C ARG A 207 1.16 4.64 7.84
N LEU A 208 0.49 3.78 7.07
CA LEU A 208 0.77 3.59 5.64
C LEU A 208 0.51 4.85 4.83
N HIS A 209 -0.64 5.50 5.03
CA HIS A 209 -0.95 6.78 4.38
C HIS A 209 0.05 7.88 4.78
N SER A 210 0.49 7.91 6.02
CA SER A 210 1.51 8.87 6.48
C SER A 210 2.88 8.59 5.86
N ALA A 211 3.26 7.32 5.69
CA ALA A 211 4.53 6.93 5.06
C ALA A 211 4.56 7.33 3.58
N VAL A 212 3.44 7.16 2.87
CA VAL A 212 3.27 7.62 1.48
C VAL A 212 3.44 9.13 1.41
N ARG A 213 2.70 9.89 2.22
CA ARG A 213 2.80 11.36 2.25
C ARG A 213 4.20 11.85 2.64
N ALA A 214 4.86 11.21 3.60
CA ALA A 214 6.23 11.55 3.99
C ALA A 214 7.24 11.21 2.88
N GLY A 215 7.03 10.14 2.12
CA GLY A 215 7.78 9.80 0.92
C GLY A 215 7.60 10.88 -0.15
N THR A 216 6.36 11.30 -0.40
CA THR A 216 6.06 12.37 -1.35
C THR A 216 6.63 13.72 -0.92
N GLN A 217 6.62 14.04 0.37
CA GLN A 217 7.21 15.29 0.87
C GLN A 217 8.74 15.32 0.83
N ARG A 218 9.42 14.17 1.08
CA ARG A 218 10.88 14.11 1.08
C ARG A 218 11.52 14.11 -0.30
N ALA A 219 10.82 13.57 -1.28
CA ALA A 219 11.35 13.36 -2.62
C ALA A 219 10.62 14.23 -3.65
N ASP A 220 9.56 14.92 -3.27
CA ASP A 220 8.57 15.47 -4.22
C ASP A 220 8.12 14.37 -5.22
N ILE A 221 8.10 13.12 -4.73
CA ILE A 221 7.97 11.88 -5.50
C ILE A 221 6.69 11.21 -5.04
N GLY A 222 5.65 11.58 -5.60
CA GLY A 222 4.42 10.83 -5.55
C GLY A 222 3.95 10.65 -6.97
N LEU A 223 2.68 10.58 -7.15
CA LEU A 223 2.07 10.68 -8.49
C LEU A 223 2.50 11.97 -9.23
N SER A 224 3.01 12.95 -8.48
CA SER A 224 3.61 14.16 -9.00
C SER A 224 5.01 13.97 -9.60
N SER A 225 5.71 12.86 -9.35
CA SER A 225 7.04 12.62 -9.90
C SER A 225 7.02 12.55 -11.43
N VAL A 226 5.96 12.00 -12.00
CA VAL A 226 5.73 12.00 -13.46
C VAL A 226 5.67 13.42 -13.98
N ALA A 227 4.89 14.27 -13.33
CA ALA A 227 4.76 15.68 -13.71
C ALA A 227 6.05 16.46 -13.48
N GLN A 228 6.76 16.18 -12.40
CA GLN A 228 8.03 16.84 -12.08
C GLN A 228 9.12 16.50 -13.09
N GLN A 229 9.36 15.23 -13.38
CA GLN A 229 10.36 14.82 -14.38
C GLN A 229 10.05 15.37 -15.78
N ALA A 230 8.77 15.32 -16.17
CA ALA A 230 8.34 15.94 -17.41
C ALA A 230 8.57 17.45 -17.39
N SER A 231 8.24 18.13 -16.31
CA SER A 231 8.37 19.57 -16.14
C SER A 231 9.82 20.03 -16.18
N GLU A 232 10.72 19.33 -15.51
CA GLU A 232 12.15 19.63 -15.54
C GLU A 232 12.74 19.51 -16.96
N LYS A 233 12.38 18.43 -17.68
CA LYS A 233 12.80 18.25 -19.07
C LYS A 233 12.19 19.29 -20.03
N LEU A 234 10.91 19.64 -19.83
CA LEU A 234 10.22 20.65 -20.63
C LEU A 234 10.68 22.08 -20.30
N GLY A 235 10.94 22.36 -19.02
CA GLY A 235 11.54 23.64 -18.61
C GLY A 235 12.89 23.88 -19.27
N ALA A 236 13.72 22.85 -19.40
CA ALA A 236 14.99 22.92 -20.12
C ALA A 236 14.83 23.21 -21.61
N THR A 237 13.75 22.73 -22.24
CA THR A 237 13.49 23.00 -23.68
C THR A 237 12.92 24.41 -23.93
N LEU A 238 12.24 25.00 -22.95
CA LEU A 238 11.67 26.34 -23.01
C LEU A 238 12.67 27.43 -22.59
N ALA A 239 13.77 27.06 -21.95
CA ALA A 239 14.81 28.01 -21.55
C ALA A 239 15.57 28.53 -22.78
N PRO A 240 15.84 29.84 -22.89
CA PRO A 240 16.70 30.37 -23.96
C PRO A 240 18.07 29.72 -23.94
N ARG A 241 18.67 29.52 -25.09
CA ARG A 241 19.94 28.80 -25.35
C ARG A 241 21.14 29.11 -24.43
N GLY A 242 21.05 30.08 -23.52
CA GLY A 242 22.13 30.43 -22.57
C GLY A 242 22.09 29.69 -21.24
N ILE A 243 21.02 28.93 -20.91
CA ILE A 243 20.81 28.33 -19.59
C ILE A 243 20.81 26.79 -19.66
N ALA A 244 20.75 26.20 -20.85
CA ALA A 244 20.68 24.76 -21.08
C ALA A 244 21.87 23.97 -20.49
N SER A 245 23.04 24.61 -20.30
CA SER A 245 24.24 23.96 -19.75
C SER A 245 24.22 23.78 -18.23
N ALA A 246 23.43 24.55 -17.48
CA ALA A 246 23.35 24.45 -16.02
C ALA A 246 22.36 23.37 -15.55
N VAL A 247 21.27 23.15 -16.31
CA VAL A 247 20.23 22.17 -15.97
C VAL A 247 20.69 20.73 -16.22
N ALA A 248 21.51 20.49 -17.26
CA ALA A 248 22.08 19.17 -17.56
C ALA A 248 23.00 18.66 -16.43
N ALA A 249 23.61 19.55 -15.64
CA ALA A 249 24.49 19.20 -14.53
C ALA A 249 23.74 18.85 -13.24
N ALA A 250 22.52 19.34 -13.05
CA ALA A 250 21.72 19.10 -11.83
C ALA A 250 20.94 17.77 -11.89
N VAL A 251 20.52 17.32 -13.07
CA VAL A 251 19.76 16.07 -13.27
C VAL A 251 20.63 14.82 -13.14
N GLY A 252 21.97 14.93 -13.24
CA GLY A 252 22.89 13.79 -13.27
C GLY A 252 23.13 13.07 -11.95
N ARG A 253 22.50 13.44 -10.83
CA ARG A 253 22.83 12.87 -9.50
C ARG A 253 21.73 12.09 -8.79
N ALA A 254 20.51 12.01 -9.31
CA ALA A 254 19.41 11.41 -8.58
C ALA A 254 18.84 10.11 -9.18
N ALA A 255 19.21 9.73 -10.41
CA ALA A 255 18.70 8.50 -11.01
C ALA A 255 19.81 7.77 -11.78
N GLY A 256 20.10 6.54 -11.38
CA GLY A 256 21.15 5.67 -11.95
C GLY A 256 20.89 5.17 -13.37
N THR A 257 20.08 5.84 -14.17
CA THR A 257 19.94 5.59 -15.61
C THR A 257 19.87 6.92 -16.33
N VAL A 258 21.03 7.37 -16.80
CA VAL A 258 21.16 8.50 -17.72
C VAL A 258 20.56 8.07 -19.06
N ILE A 259 19.30 8.39 -19.32
CA ILE A 259 18.87 8.54 -20.71
C ILE A 259 19.45 9.87 -21.16
N SER A 260 20.63 9.81 -21.72
CA SER A 260 21.28 10.91 -22.40
C SER A 260 20.43 11.27 -23.63
N LEU A 261 19.43 12.12 -23.44
CA LEU A 261 18.86 12.86 -24.53
C LEU A 261 19.91 13.94 -24.87
N ALA A 262 20.90 13.52 -25.67
CA ALA A 262 21.83 14.41 -26.28
C ALA A 262 21.08 15.56 -26.92
N ALA A 263 21.50 16.77 -26.55
CA ALA A 263 21.08 18.05 -27.02
C ALA A 263 20.82 18.08 -28.55
N THR A 264 19.64 17.67 -28.97
CA THR A 264 19.09 18.12 -30.24
C THR A 264 18.37 19.41 -29.93
N GLY A 265 19.01 20.53 -30.28
CA GLY A 265 18.54 21.87 -30.06
C GLY A 265 17.14 22.07 -30.57
N ILE A 266 16.18 22.16 -29.65
CA ILE A 266 14.86 22.71 -29.96
C ILE A 266 15.04 24.22 -29.92
N GLY A 267 15.38 24.80 -31.09
CA GLY A 267 15.37 26.24 -31.31
C GLY A 267 13.96 26.78 -31.26
N VAL A 268 13.84 28.10 -31.03
CA VAL A 268 12.60 28.85 -31.12
C VAL A 268 11.83 28.39 -32.40
N MET A 269 10.66 27.79 -32.18
CA MET A 269 9.92 27.05 -33.18
C MET A 269 9.37 27.94 -34.27
N THR A 270 9.65 27.58 -35.52
CA THR A 270 8.82 27.92 -36.65
C THR A 270 7.58 27.01 -36.58
N HIS A 271 6.47 27.62 -36.30
CA HIS A 271 5.22 27.13 -35.72
C HIS A 271 4.53 25.90 -36.34
N ASN A 272 4.91 25.38 -37.49
CA ASN A 272 4.15 24.33 -38.18
C ASN A 272 4.90 23.03 -38.54
N ARG A 273 6.21 22.98 -38.45
CA ARG A 273 6.98 21.76 -38.83
C ARG A 273 7.54 20.95 -37.66
N GLU A 274 7.65 21.56 -36.45
CA GLU A 274 8.31 20.96 -35.31
C GLU A 274 7.33 20.43 -34.25
N GLN A 275 6.05 20.78 -34.34
CA GLN A 275 5.02 20.36 -33.40
C GLN A 275 4.87 18.83 -33.30
N PRO A 276 4.85 18.05 -34.39
CA PRO A 276 4.76 16.58 -34.27
C PRO A 276 5.94 15.94 -33.56
N ALA A 277 7.15 16.44 -33.81
CA ALA A 277 8.35 15.94 -33.13
C ALA A 277 8.35 16.24 -31.63
N MET A 278 7.84 17.42 -31.23
CA MET A 278 7.68 17.79 -29.83
C MET A 278 6.66 16.91 -29.13
N ILE A 279 5.51 16.66 -29.76
CA ILE A 279 4.47 15.76 -29.23
C ILE A 279 5.04 14.38 -28.98
N GLU A 280 5.80 13.84 -29.95
CA GLU A 280 6.38 12.51 -29.82
C GLU A 280 7.43 12.45 -28.70
N GLN A 281 8.32 13.45 -28.61
CA GLN A 281 9.28 13.53 -27.51
C GLN A 281 8.59 13.63 -26.14
N LEU A 282 7.56 14.46 -26.01
CA LEU A 282 6.79 14.60 -24.80
C LEU A 282 6.11 13.28 -24.41
N ARG A 283 5.51 12.61 -25.38
CA ARG A 283 4.90 11.27 -25.18
C ARG A 283 5.90 10.26 -24.65
N VAL A 284 7.08 10.17 -25.25
CA VAL A 284 8.14 9.27 -24.81
C VAL A 284 8.58 9.58 -23.37
N ILE A 285 8.81 10.85 -23.05
CA ILE A 285 9.26 11.27 -21.71
C ILE A 285 8.20 10.93 -20.66
N LEU A 286 6.94 11.28 -20.91
CA LEU A 286 5.84 11.04 -19.96
C LEU A 286 5.56 9.54 -19.79
N ASN A 287 5.65 8.76 -20.86
CA ASN A 287 5.48 7.31 -20.78
C ASN A 287 6.61 6.62 -20.02
N VAL A 288 7.86 7.06 -20.18
CA VAL A 288 8.99 6.53 -19.39
C VAL A 288 8.79 6.85 -17.91
N ALA A 289 8.48 8.10 -17.57
CA ALA A 289 8.23 8.52 -16.20
C ALA A 289 7.05 7.76 -15.57
N LEU A 290 5.94 7.60 -16.29
CA LEU A 290 4.78 6.83 -15.84
C LEU A 290 5.11 5.34 -15.60
N ASN A 291 5.95 4.74 -16.44
CA ASN A 291 6.39 3.36 -16.25
C ASN A 291 7.28 3.20 -15.00
N GLU A 292 8.15 4.17 -14.73
CA GLU A 292 8.98 4.19 -13.52
C GLU A 292 8.12 4.34 -12.27
N GLU A 293 7.16 5.25 -12.27
CA GLU A 293 6.23 5.45 -11.17
C GLU A 293 5.37 4.21 -10.92
N TRP A 294 4.82 3.60 -11.98
CA TRP A 294 4.05 2.37 -11.85
C TRP A 294 4.89 1.24 -11.25
N ARG A 295 6.16 1.12 -11.65
CA ARG A 295 7.07 0.11 -11.07
C ARG A 295 7.31 0.38 -9.60
N GLU A 296 7.58 1.62 -9.21
CA GLU A 296 7.76 2.00 -7.81
C GLU A 296 6.51 1.70 -6.98
N LEU A 297 5.33 2.07 -7.47
CA LEU A 297 4.05 1.76 -6.81
C LEU A 297 3.81 0.24 -6.67
N MET A 298 4.34 -0.59 -7.55
CA MET A 298 4.17 -2.05 -7.46
C MET A 298 5.27 -2.73 -6.64
N GLU A 299 6.51 -2.27 -6.71
CA GLU A 299 7.67 -2.95 -6.13
C GLU A 299 8.05 -2.44 -4.73
N ASN A 300 7.68 -1.21 -4.37
CA ASN A 300 8.02 -0.66 -3.07
C ASN A 300 7.22 -1.34 -1.95
N ARG A 301 7.94 -2.11 -1.12
CA ARG A 301 7.33 -2.87 -0.01
C ARG A 301 6.82 -2.00 1.15
N LYS A 302 7.21 -0.73 1.24
CA LYS A 302 6.87 0.18 2.34
C LYS A 302 5.75 1.16 1.99
N THR A 303 5.69 1.60 0.74
CA THR A 303 4.76 2.65 0.29
C THR A 303 3.92 2.24 -0.92
N GLY A 304 4.25 1.12 -1.57
CA GLY A 304 3.56 0.62 -2.76
C GLY A 304 2.16 0.07 -2.47
N ALA A 305 1.50 -0.37 -3.53
CA ALA A 305 0.13 -0.90 -3.49
C ALA A 305 -0.03 -2.13 -2.58
N MET A 306 1.04 -2.88 -2.37
CA MET A 306 1.05 -4.09 -1.54
C MET A 306 1.67 -3.88 -0.15
N ALA A 307 2.04 -2.64 0.22
CA ALA A 307 2.79 -2.37 1.46
C ALA A 307 2.08 -2.90 2.72
N GLY A 308 0.78 -2.69 2.84
CA GLY A 308 -0.01 -3.18 3.96
C GLY A 308 -0.13 -4.71 3.99
N VAL A 309 -0.26 -5.34 2.83
CA VAL A 309 -0.30 -6.81 2.71
C VAL A 309 1.03 -7.43 3.12
N TYR A 310 2.15 -6.89 2.65
CA TYR A 310 3.49 -7.35 3.05
C TYR A 310 3.75 -7.16 4.53
N TYR A 311 3.23 -6.07 5.11
CA TYR A 311 3.33 -5.84 6.55
C TYR A 311 2.55 -6.92 7.33
N LEU A 312 1.29 -7.16 6.99
CA LEU A 312 0.45 -8.16 7.66
C LEU A 312 1.01 -9.58 7.52
N SER A 313 1.40 -9.97 6.30
CA SER A 313 2.00 -11.28 6.04
C SER A 313 3.28 -11.49 6.83
N GLY A 314 4.17 -10.48 6.86
CA GLY A 314 5.42 -10.54 7.61
C GLY A 314 5.21 -10.65 9.13
N GLU A 315 4.28 -9.87 9.71
CA GLU A 315 3.98 -9.95 11.16
C GLU A 315 3.43 -11.34 11.55
N ILE A 316 2.59 -11.95 10.70
CA ILE A 316 2.05 -13.30 10.93
C ILE A 316 3.17 -14.32 10.86
N GLU A 317 4.02 -14.28 9.84
CA GLU A 317 5.17 -15.18 9.65
C GLU A 317 6.16 -15.07 10.83
N ASP A 318 6.59 -13.84 11.16
CA ASP A 318 7.50 -13.58 12.27
C ASP A 318 6.94 -14.07 13.61
N SER A 319 5.63 -13.90 13.84
CA SER A 319 4.96 -14.36 15.05
C SER A 319 4.96 -15.87 15.18
N LEU A 320 4.74 -16.60 14.08
CA LEU A 320 4.70 -18.07 14.05
C LEU A 320 6.11 -18.67 14.17
N LEU A 321 7.08 -18.13 13.44
CA LEU A 321 8.47 -18.58 13.52
C LEU A 321 9.08 -18.31 14.90
N ALA A 322 8.72 -17.21 15.57
CA ALA A 322 9.17 -16.94 16.93
C ALA A 322 8.60 -17.93 17.96
N ALA A 323 7.42 -18.49 17.68
CA ALA A 323 6.81 -19.54 18.54
C ALA A 323 7.44 -20.93 18.33
N GLU A 324 8.05 -21.19 17.18
CA GLU A 324 8.81 -22.44 16.90
C GLU A 324 10.25 -22.44 17.47
N GLY A 325 10.76 -21.28 17.95
CA GLY A 325 12.08 -21.20 18.57
C GLY A 325 12.21 -22.08 19.81
N PRO A 326 13.43 -22.57 20.17
CA PRO A 326 13.62 -23.45 21.29
C PRO A 326 13.01 -22.85 22.55
N GLU A 327 12.09 -23.60 23.15
CA GLU A 327 11.48 -23.31 24.44
C GLU A 327 12.61 -22.90 25.41
N ARG A 328 12.67 -21.61 25.78
CA ARG A 328 13.62 -21.19 26.83
C ARG A 328 13.29 -22.03 28.04
N GLU A 329 14.14 -23.02 28.33
CA GLU A 329 14.11 -23.74 29.62
C GLU A 329 13.87 -22.70 30.71
N PRO A 330 12.87 -22.92 31.58
CA PRO A 330 12.65 -22.01 32.69
C PRO A 330 13.96 -21.95 33.50
N GLN A 331 14.60 -20.78 33.51
CA GLN A 331 15.78 -20.58 34.35
C GLN A 331 15.42 -20.99 35.78
N PRO A 332 16.13 -21.95 36.39
CA PRO A 332 15.86 -22.34 37.77
C PRO A 332 15.98 -21.07 38.62
N ALA A 333 14.94 -20.83 39.42
CA ALA A 333 14.87 -19.67 40.31
C ALA A 333 16.20 -19.56 41.07
N ALA A 334 16.85 -18.40 40.95
CA ALA A 334 18.10 -18.11 41.63
C ALA A 334 17.96 -18.47 43.12
N GLN A 335 18.69 -19.49 43.56
CA GLN A 335 18.77 -19.84 44.96
C GLN A 335 19.32 -18.62 45.69
N VAL A 336 18.49 -18.04 46.55
CA VAL A 336 18.91 -17.01 47.48
C VAL A 336 19.91 -17.65 48.43
N ILE A 337 21.20 -17.42 48.20
CA ILE A 337 22.27 -17.80 49.14
C ILE A 337 22.16 -16.83 50.31
N THR A 338 21.56 -17.30 51.42
CA THR A 338 21.60 -16.62 52.71
C THR A 338 23.03 -16.79 53.27
N LEU A 339 23.79 -15.70 53.25
CA LEU A 339 25.08 -15.62 53.96
C LEU A 339 24.83 -15.68 55.47
N PRO A 340 25.59 -16.48 56.25
CA PRO A 340 25.48 -16.45 57.71
C PRO A 340 26.03 -15.14 58.26
N ALA A 341 25.27 -14.55 59.21
CA ALA A 341 25.68 -13.38 59.96
C ALA A 341 26.91 -13.72 60.82
N GLN A 342 27.97 -12.90 60.69
CA GLN A 342 29.06 -12.82 61.68
C GLN A 342 28.81 -11.63 62.60
#